data_3d185a7581d66ece03e3b2e8458becc0
#
_entry.id   3d185a7581d66ece03e3b2e8458becc0
#
_cell.length_a   1.000
_cell.length_b   1.000
_cell.length_c   1.000
_cell.angle_alpha   90.00
_cell.angle_beta   90.00
_cell.angle_gamma   90.00
#
_symmetry.space_group_name_H-M   'P 1'
#
loop_
_entity.id
_entity.type
_entity.pdbx_description
1 polymer ?
#
loop_
_entity_poly.entity_id
_entity_poly.type
_entity_poly.pdbx_seq_one_letter_code
_entity_poly.pdbx_strand_id
1 'polypeptide(L)'
;MQRDSIDFGSMKIGQLFCKQLFPTLLGMVFSALFVITDGVFVGRGIGSDALAAVNIAAPLFVFAAGMGLMFGMGGAIVASINLARGKERVANINATQATLVSFIDMTLVSILVMAFPTSVARILGVPEDIIELAREYLIAYAAFAMFQTALCVLTFFTRIDGPKIAMWCMTISTVINIVLDYLFIFVYKWGLTGAAVATGIGEIVGCILMVAYL
;
A
#
# COMPACT_ATOMS: atom_id res chain seq x y z
N MET A 1 24.27 6.35 -3.37
CA MET A 1 23.21 7.29 -3.78
C MET A 1 23.39 8.57 -2.99
N GLN A 2 23.48 9.75 -3.65
CA GLN A 2 23.51 11.01 -2.91
C GLN A 2 22.16 11.13 -2.18
N ARG A 3 22.19 11.15 -0.84
CA ARG A 3 21.03 11.53 -0.04
C ARG A 3 20.65 12.97 -0.46
N ASP A 4 19.50 13.14 -1.10
CA ASP A 4 18.87 14.45 -1.31
C ASP A 4 18.34 14.94 0.05
N SER A 5 19.26 15.07 1.01
CA SER A 5 18.92 15.53 2.37
C SER A 5 18.26 16.89 2.26
N ILE A 6 16.98 16.92 2.59
CA ILE A 6 16.22 18.17 2.64
C ILE A 6 16.66 18.87 3.91
N ASP A 7 17.44 19.93 3.78
CA ASP A 7 17.79 20.78 4.90
C ASP A 7 16.59 21.67 5.29
N PHE A 8 15.83 21.20 6.27
CA PHE A 8 14.66 21.90 6.78
C PHE A 8 14.98 23.25 7.43
N GLY A 9 16.26 23.49 7.80
CA GLY A 9 16.70 24.70 8.50
C GLY A 9 17.12 25.85 7.59
N SER A 10 17.59 25.56 6.37
CA SER A 10 18.22 26.57 5.49
C SER A 10 17.35 26.94 4.27
N MET A 11 16.39 26.11 3.87
CA MET A 11 15.56 26.33 2.67
C MET A 11 14.36 27.24 2.95
N LYS A 12 14.02 28.11 1.96
CA LYS A 12 12.78 28.90 2.01
C LYS A 12 11.57 27.96 1.97
N ILE A 13 10.54 28.27 2.78
CA ILE A 13 9.32 27.45 2.96
C ILE A 13 8.68 27.10 1.60
N GLY A 14 8.57 28.06 0.67
CA GLY A 14 7.98 27.80 -0.65
C GLY A 14 8.78 26.81 -1.50
N GLN A 15 10.11 26.84 -1.44
CA GLN A 15 10.97 25.90 -2.17
C GLN A 15 10.86 24.49 -1.55
N LEU A 16 10.84 24.41 -0.24
CA LEU A 16 10.64 23.16 0.52
C LEU A 16 9.30 22.53 0.16
N PHE A 17 8.23 23.34 0.15
CA PHE A 17 6.89 22.89 -0.22
C PHE A 17 6.85 22.32 -1.64
N CYS A 18 7.38 23.04 -2.63
CA CYS A 18 7.41 22.56 -4.02
C CYS A 18 8.27 21.30 -4.19
N LYS A 19 9.40 21.20 -3.47
CA LYS A 19 10.29 20.02 -3.52
C LYS A 19 9.61 18.74 -3.02
N GLN A 20 8.67 18.87 -2.09
CA GLN A 20 7.88 17.74 -1.58
C GLN A 20 6.59 17.54 -2.37
N LEU A 21 5.93 18.60 -2.81
CA LEU A 21 4.63 18.55 -3.49
C LEU A 21 4.69 17.77 -4.79
N PHE A 22 5.64 18.10 -5.69
CA PHE A 22 5.71 17.49 -7.02
C PHE A 22 5.93 15.98 -6.98
N PRO A 23 6.90 15.41 -6.23
CA PRO A 23 7.06 13.97 -6.13
C PRO A 23 5.84 13.28 -5.50
N THR A 24 5.21 13.93 -4.51
CA THR A 24 4.02 13.37 -3.86
C THR A 24 2.83 13.32 -4.81
N LEU A 25 2.57 14.39 -5.58
CA LEU A 25 1.50 14.41 -6.59
C LEU A 25 1.73 13.35 -7.67
N LEU A 26 2.95 13.23 -8.18
CA LEU A 26 3.27 12.18 -9.15
C LEU A 26 3.05 10.77 -8.57
N GLY A 27 3.46 10.53 -7.33
CA GLY A 27 3.18 9.26 -6.65
C GLY A 27 1.68 8.97 -6.52
N MET A 28 0.86 10.00 -6.22
CA MET A 28 -0.60 9.85 -6.17
C MET A 28 -1.21 9.57 -7.56
N VAL A 29 -0.71 10.20 -8.61
CA VAL A 29 -1.13 9.91 -9.99
C VAL A 29 -0.83 8.47 -10.37
N PHE A 30 0.36 7.96 -10.05
CA PHE A 30 0.69 6.55 -10.28
C PHE A 30 -0.19 5.60 -9.48
N SER A 31 -0.50 5.92 -8.22
CA SER A 31 -1.46 5.13 -7.42
C SER A 31 -2.86 5.12 -8.02
N ALA A 32 -3.34 6.26 -8.57
CA ALA A 32 -4.63 6.31 -9.24
C ALA A 32 -4.63 5.50 -10.55
N LEU A 33 -3.55 5.56 -11.33
CA LEU A 33 -3.38 4.75 -12.54
C LEU A 33 -3.38 3.25 -12.22
N PHE A 34 -2.75 2.86 -11.11
CA PHE A 34 -2.80 1.49 -10.61
C PHE A 34 -4.24 1.02 -10.40
N VAL A 35 -5.03 1.75 -9.59
CA VAL A 35 -6.42 1.38 -9.27
C VAL A 35 -7.29 1.27 -10.53
N ILE A 36 -7.11 2.21 -11.47
CA ILE A 36 -7.85 2.20 -12.75
C ILE A 36 -7.46 1.00 -13.59
N THR A 37 -6.16 0.72 -13.71
CA THR A 37 -5.64 -0.37 -14.55
C THR A 37 -6.05 -1.73 -13.99
N ASP A 38 -5.94 -1.92 -12.68
CA ASP A 38 -6.37 -3.14 -11.99
C ASP A 38 -7.86 -3.38 -12.21
N GLY A 39 -8.72 -2.37 -11.99
CA GLY A 39 -10.15 -2.47 -12.26
C GLY A 39 -10.49 -2.81 -13.72
N VAL A 40 -9.77 -2.23 -14.69
CA VAL A 40 -9.94 -2.54 -16.12
C VAL A 40 -9.50 -3.97 -16.43
N PHE A 41 -8.41 -4.44 -15.85
CA PHE A 41 -7.92 -5.80 -16.09
C PHE A 41 -8.84 -6.84 -15.46
N VAL A 42 -9.31 -6.63 -14.24
CA VAL A 42 -10.30 -7.50 -13.60
C VAL A 42 -11.61 -7.53 -14.40
N GLY A 43 -12.14 -6.36 -14.74
CA GLY A 43 -13.43 -6.27 -15.47
C GLY A 43 -13.38 -6.87 -16.87
N ARG A 44 -12.27 -6.69 -17.63
CA ARG A 44 -12.12 -7.22 -18.98
C ARG A 44 -11.57 -8.64 -19.03
N GLY A 45 -10.72 -9.01 -18.09
CA GLY A 45 -10.04 -10.30 -18.08
C GLY A 45 -10.83 -11.40 -17.39
N ILE A 46 -11.66 -11.05 -16.39
CA ILE A 46 -12.40 -12.03 -15.58
C ILE A 46 -13.90 -11.85 -15.77
N GLY A 47 -14.41 -10.62 -15.68
CA GLY A 47 -15.81 -10.30 -15.90
C GLY A 47 -16.41 -9.33 -14.88
N SER A 48 -17.70 -8.96 -15.12
CA SER A 48 -18.44 -7.99 -14.30
C SER A 48 -18.64 -8.45 -12.86
N ASP A 49 -18.89 -9.74 -12.66
CA ASP A 49 -19.18 -10.31 -11.34
C ASP A 49 -17.93 -10.32 -10.45
N ALA A 50 -16.77 -10.56 -11.06
CA ALA A 50 -15.48 -10.44 -10.40
C ALA A 50 -15.18 -8.99 -9.99
N LEU A 51 -15.46 -8.03 -10.88
CA LEU A 51 -15.32 -6.61 -10.57
C LEU A 51 -16.28 -6.17 -9.45
N ALA A 52 -17.51 -6.69 -9.45
CA ALA A 52 -18.47 -6.45 -8.38
C ALA A 52 -17.97 -7.02 -7.03
N ALA A 53 -17.46 -8.25 -7.03
CA ALA A 53 -16.90 -8.88 -5.82
C ALA A 53 -15.73 -8.07 -5.24
N VAL A 54 -14.80 -7.60 -6.06
CA VAL A 54 -13.68 -6.72 -5.64
C VAL A 54 -14.18 -5.41 -5.05
N ASN A 55 -15.15 -4.75 -5.71
CA ASN A 55 -15.68 -3.47 -5.24
C ASN A 55 -16.43 -3.60 -3.90
N ILE A 56 -17.16 -4.69 -3.69
CA ILE A 56 -17.85 -4.94 -2.41
C ILE A 56 -16.84 -5.30 -1.31
N ALA A 57 -15.71 -5.91 -1.65
CA ALA A 57 -14.61 -6.18 -0.73
C ALA A 57 -13.73 -4.94 -0.42
N ALA A 58 -13.90 -3.83 -1.17
CA ALA A 58 -13.12 -2.59 -1.00
C ALA A 58 -13.08 -2.01 0.43
N PRO A 59 -14.09 -2.13 1.31
CA PRO A 59 -13.98 -1.67 2.69
C PRO A 59 -12.80 -2.27 3.46
N LEU A 60 -12.42 -3.52 3.19
CA LEU A 60 -11.23 -4.12 3.81
C LEU A 60 -9.95 -3.43 3.34
N PHE A 61 -9.88 -3.10 2.06
CA PHE A 61 -8.78 -2.34 1.46
C PHE A 61 -8.66 -0.93 2.08
N VAL A 62 -9.80 -0.24 2.21
CA VAL A 62 -9.85 1.08 2.86
C VAL A 62 -9.45 1.00 4.32
N PHE A 63 -9.83 -0.06 5.03
CA PHE A 63 -9.42 -0.29 6.41
C PHE A 63 -7.90 -0.45 6.53
N ALA A 64 -7.28 -1.30 5.69
CA ALA A 64 -5.82 -1.48 5.65
C ALA A 64 -5.08 -0.18 5.35
N ALA A 65 -5.57 0.61 4.39
CA ALA A 65 -5.04 1.93 4.06
C ALA A 65 -5.21 2.92 5.25
N GLY A 66 -6.35 2.91 5.92
CA GLY A 66 -6.62 3.73 7.10
C GLY A 66 -5.66 3.44 8.26
N MET A 67 -5.40 2.16 8.54
CA MET A 67 -4.40 1.73 9.51
C MET A 67 -3.00 2.22 9.12
N GLY A 68 -2.64 2.08 7.85
CA GLY A 68 -1.37 2.59 7.31
C GLY A 68 -1.23 4.10 7.45
N LEU A 69 -2.29 4.86 7.19
CA LEU A 69 -2.33 6.32 7.40
C LEU A 69 -2.18 6.68 8.88
N MET A 70 -2.89 6.02 9.76
CA MET A 70 -2.86 6.29 11.21
C MET A 70 -1.45 6.12 11.77
N PHE A 71 -0.82 4.98 11.56
CA PHE A 71 0.53 4.70 12.04
C PHE A 71 1.61 5.44 11.26
N GLY A 72 1.47 5.56 9.94
CA GLY A 72 2.43 6.21 9.06
C GLY A 72 2.48 7.71 9.31
N MET A 73 1.35 8.39 9.24
CA MET A 73 1.30 9.84 9.45
C MET A 73 1.59 10.22 10.90
N GLY A 74 1.00 9.52 11.87
CA GLY A 74 1.24 9.75 13.29
C GLY A 74 2.70 9.53 13.66
N GLY A 75 3.28 8.39 13.24
CA GLY A 75 4.69 8.07 13.48
C GLY A 75 5.64 9.06 12.80
N ALA A 76 5.35 9.44 11.55
CA ALA A 76 6.16 10.38 10.78
C ALA A 76 6.23 11.78 11.42
N ILE A 77 5.11 12.28 11.99
CA ILE A 77 5.10 13.55 12.73
C ILE A 77 6.02 13.48 13.94
N VAL A 78 5.91 12.42 14.76
CA VAL A 78 6.75 12.23 15.94
C VAL A 78 8.22 12.08 15.57
N ALA A 79 8.52 11.32 14.50
CA ALA A 79 9.88 11.16 14.00
C ALA A 79 10.46 12.50 13.50
N SER A 80 9.70 13.29 12.75
CA SER A 80 10.14 14.61 12.26
C SER A 80 10.48 15.57 13.40
N ILE A 81 9.68 15.60 14.49
CA ILE A 81 9.94 16.41 15.68
C ILE A 81 11.26 15.96 16.35
N ASN A 82 11.50 14.65 16.46
CA ASN A 82 12.73 14.12 17.06
C ASN A 82 13.95 14.40 16.18
N LEU A 83 13.83 14.31 14.86
CA LEU A 83 14.90 14.69 13.91
C LEU A 83 15.24 16.17 14.04
N ALA A 84 14.25 17.06 14.11
CA ALA A 84 14.46 18.49 14.32
C ALA A 84 15.17 18.82 15.64
N ARG A 85 15.04 17.94 16.65
CA ARG A 85 15.75 18.03 17.94
C ARG A 85 17.12 17.35 17.95
N GLY A 86 17.61 16.85 16.82
CA GLY A 86 18.87 16.10 16.70
C GLY A 86 18.84 14.70 17.32
N LYS A 87 17.65 14.13 17.58
CA LYS A 87 17.47 12.81 18.19
C LYS A 87 17.19 11.73 17.13
N GLU A 88 18.13 11.53 16.20
CA GLU A 88 17.98 10.59 15.08
C GLU A 88 17.65 9.16 15.54
N ARG A 89 18.33 8.66 16.60
CA ARG A 89 18.06 7.31 17.12
C ARG A 89 16.61 7.13 17.58
N VAL A 90 16.01 8.17 18.19
CA VAL A 90 14.61 8.10 18.65
C VAL A 90 13.66 8.14 17.45
N ALA A 91 13.98 8.92 16.43
CA ALA A 91 13.20 8.95 15.18
C ALA A 91 13.19 7.58 14.48
N ASN A 92 14.34 6.91 14.38
CA ASN A 92 14.44 5.57 13.79
C ASN A 92 13.70 4.51 14.61
N ILE A 93 13.73 4.59 15.94
CA ILE A 93 12.93 3.71 16.82
C ILE A 93 11.43 3.92 16.56
N ASN A 94 10.97 5.17 16.46
CA ASN A 94 9.58 5.47 16.17
C ASN A 94 9.14 4.91 14.79
N ALA A 95 9.99 5.02 13.76
CA ALA A 95 9.73 4.46 12.45
C ALA A 95 9.58 2.93 12.51
N THR A 96 10.52 2.26 13.16
CA THR A 96 10.49 0.81 13.35
C THR A 96 9.26 0.37 14.12
N GLN A 97 8.94 1.04 15.23
CA GLN A 97 7.76 0.71 16.05
C GLN A 97 6.46 0.90 15.28
N ALA A 98 6.28 2.03 14.59
CA ALA A 98 5.09 2.29 13.79
C ALA A 98 4.89 1.23 12.70
N THR A 99 5.97 0.84 12.01
CA THR A 99 5.93 -0.20 10.97
C THR A 99 5.62 -1.58 11.56
N LEU A 100 6.28 -1.97 12.64
CA LEU A 100 6.07 -3.29 13.26
C LEU A 100 4.67 -3.43 13.86
N VAL A 101 4.19 -2.42 14.59
CA VAL A 101 2.85 -2.45 15.20
C VAL A 101 1.79 -2.52 14.10
N SER A 102 1.87 -1.67 13.08
CA SER A 102 0.90 -1.70 11.97
C SER A 102 0.91 -3.03 11.20
N PHE A 103 2.09 -3.64 11.03
CA PHE A 103 2.25 -4.94 10.40
C PHE A 103 1.61 -6.06 11.24
N ILE A 104 1.83 -6.07 12.56
CA ILE A 104 1.26 -7.04 13.49
C ILE A 104 -0.26 -6.89 13.52
N ASP A 105 -0.77 -5.66 13.70
CA ASP A 105 -2.21 -5.39 13.76
C ASP A 105 -2.91 -5.87 12.48
N MET A 106 -2.36 -5.54 11.32
CA MET A 106 -2.96 -5.98 10.05
C MET A 106 -2.82 -7.48 9.82
N THR A 107 -1.75 -8.11 10.32
CA THR A 107 -1.60 -9.57 10.30
C THR A 107 -2.71 -10.24 11.10
N LEU A 108 -3.05 -9.72 12.28
CA LEU A 108 -4.16 -10.24 13.10
C LEU A 108 -5.51 -10.14 12.36
N VAL A 109 -5.76 -8.99 11.72
CA VAL A 109 -6.95 -8.81 10.88
C VAL A 109 -6.95 -9.78 9.70
N SER A 110 -5.82 -9.95 9.03
CA SER A 110 -5.66 -10.90 7.92
C SER A 110 -5.97 -12.34 8.32
N ILE A 111 -5.46 -12.78 9.48
CA ILE A 111 -5.77 -14.11 10.03
C ILE A 111 -7.26 -14.27 10.27
N LEU A 112 -7.91 -13.25 10.83
CA LEU A 112 -9.36 -13.27 11.09
C LEU A 112 -10.16 -13.38 9.78
N VAL A 113 -9.80 -12.60 8.76
CA VAL A 113 -10.44 -12.64 7.44
C VAL A 113 -10.24 -14.01 6.78
N MET A 114 -9.03 -14.57 6.85
CA MET A 114 -8.73 -15.89 6.28
C MET A 114 -9.42 -17.03 7.04
N ALA A 115 -9.63 -16.89 8.36
CA ALA A 115 -10.33 -17.90 9.16
C ALA A 115 -11.86 -17.90 8.88
N PHE A 116 -12.44 -16.73 8.59
CA PHE A 116 -13.89 -16.57 8.43
C PHE A 116 -14.27 -15.81 7.14
N PRO A 117 -13.76 -16.17 5.96
CA PRO A 117 -13.88 -15.37 4.74
C PRO A 117 -15.33 -15.20 4.28
N THR A 118 -16.14 -16.26 4.39
CA THR A 118 -17.57 -16.22 4.00
C THR A 118 -18.38 -15.32 4.95
N SER A 119 -18.08 -15.34 6.25
CA SER A 119 -18.75 -14.47 7.23
C SER A 119 -18.40 -13.01 6.98
N VAL A 120 -17.13 -12.72 6.67
CA VAL A 120 -16.66 -11.38 6.30
C VAL A 120 -17.34 -10.92 5.01
N ALA A 121 -17.41 -11.76 3.97
CA ALA A 121 -18.10 -11.44 2.73
C ALA A 121 -19.58 -11.08 2.96
N ARG A 122 -20.29 -11.84 3.80
CA ARG A 122 -21.68 -11.54 4.14
C ARG A 122 -21.85 -10.24 4.93
N ILE A 123 -20.95 -9.95 5.87
CA ILE A 123 -20.95 -8.69 6.64
C ILE A 123 -20.73 -7.50 5.68
N LEU A 124 -19.88 -7.66 4.66
CA LEU A 124 -19.65 -6.65 3.63
C LEU A 124 -20.82 -6.49 2.66
N GLY A 125 -21.83 -7.37 2.74
CA GLY A 125 -23.05 -7.28 1.91
C GLY A 125 -22.89 -7.94 0.53
N VAL A 126 -21.98 -8.90 0.38
CA VAL A 126 -21.80 -9.65 -0.87
C VAL A 126 -23.04 -10.52 -1.13
N PRO A 127 -23.70 -10.42 -2.30
CA PRO A 127 -24.78 -11.30 -2.70
C PRO A 127 -24.33 -12.77 -2.81
N GLU A 128 -25.25 -13.71 -2.55
CA GLU A 128 -24.93 -15.14 -2.52
C GLU A 128 -24.46 -15.71 -3.88
N ASP A 129 -24.88 -15.11 -4.98
CA ASP A 129 -24.51 -15.50 -6.36
C ASP A 129 -23.03 -15.25 -6.68
N ILE A 130 -22.39 -14.27 -6.02
CA ILE A 130 -20.96 -13.94 -6.22
C ILE A 130 -20.12 -14.16 -4.96
N ILE A 131 -20.67 -14.79 -3.90
CA ILE A 131 -20.01 -14.93 -2.62
C ILE A 131 -18.71 -15.75 -2.71
N GLU A 132 -18.66 -16.73 -3.59
CA GLU A 132 -17.49 -17.57 -3.78
C GLU A 132 -16.34 -16.78 -4.44
N LEU A 133 -16.66 -15.92 -5.42
CA LEU A 133 -15.68 -15.01 -6.02
C LEU A 133 -15.11 -14.02 -4.98
N ALA A 134 -15.99 -13.45 -4.17
CA ALA A 134 -15.57 -12.55 -3.10
C ALA A 134 -14.73 -13.27 -2.03
N ARG A 135 -15.08 -14.49 -1.67
CA ARG A 135 -14.34 -15.32 -0.73
C ARG A 135 -12.93 -15.63 -1.24
N GLU A 136 -12.81 -16.03 -2.49
CA GLU A 136 -11.53 -16.28 -3.15
C GLU A 136 -10.63 -15.04 -3.11
N TYR A 137 -11.19 -13.89 -3.50
CA TYR A 137 -10.48 -12.61 -3.47
C TYR A 137 -10.07 -12.20 -2.06
N LEU A 138 -10.98 -12.29 -1.08
CA LEU A 138 -10.72 -11.92 0.31
C LEU A 138 -9.57 -12.73 0.93
N ILE A 139 -9.52 -14.03 0.67
CA ILE A 139 -8.43 -14.91 1.14
C ILE A 139 -7.11 -14.49 0.51
N ALA A 140 -7.09 -14.32 -0.81
CA ALA A 140 -5.88 -13.95 -1.54
C ALA A 140 -5.39 -12.55 -1.13
N TYR A 141 -6.29 -11.57 -1.00
CA TYR A 141 -5.95 -10.22 -0.57
C TYR A 141 -5.46 -10.19 0.89
N ALA A 142 -6.15 -10.89 1.81
CA ALA A 142 -5.78 -10.92 3.22
C ALA A 142 -4.35 -11.47 3.44
N ALA A 143 -3.88 -12.37 2.58
CA ALA A 143 -2.51 -12.87 2.66
C ALA A 143 -1.44 -11.80 2.46
N PHE A 144 -1.78 -10.68 1.83
CA PHE A 144 -0.85 -9.59 1.50
C PHE A 144 -1.20 -8.24 2.16
N ALA A 145 -2.38 -8.09 2.75
CA ALA A 145 -2.88 -6.82 3.30
C ALA A 145 -1.94 -6.17 4.34
N MET A 146 -1.17 -6.97 5.08
CA MET A 146 -0.14 -6.48 6.00
C MET A 146 0.99 -5.75 5.27
N PHE A 147 1.35 -6.15 4.05
CA PHE A 147 2.37 -5.48 3.25
C PHE A 147 1.86 -4.15 2.70
N GLN A 148 0.57 -4.06 2.31
CA GLN A 148 -0.06 -2.81 1.94
C GLN A 148 0.03 -1.77 3.07
N THR A 149 -0.33 -2.18 4.28
CA THR A 149 -0.27 -1.31 5.47
C THR A 149 1.16 -0.89 5.76
N ALA A 150 2.12 -1.84 5.75
CA ALA A 150 3.54 -1.56 5.95
C ALA A 150 4.09 -0.61 4.87
N LEU A 151 3.76 -0.83 3.60
CA LEU A 151 4.17 0.04 2.48
C LEU A 151 3.66 1.47 2.67
N CYS A 152 2.41 1.63 3.11
CA CYS A 152 1.84 2.93 3.44
C CYS A 152 2.65 3.63 4.53
N VAL A 153 2.93 2.93 5.64
CA VAL A 153 3.72 3.47 6.77
C VAL A 153 5.13 3.85 6.30
N LEU A 154 5.85 2.95 5.64
CA LEU A 154 7.20 3.18 5.14
C LEU A 154 7.26 4.36 4.16
N THR A 155 6.22 4.56 3.34
CA THR A 155 6.12 5.69 2.42
C THR A 155 6.18 7.03 3.17
N PHE A 156 5.50 7.15 4.32
CA PHE A 156 5.53 8.38 5.11
C PHE A 156 6.94 8.67 5.65
N PHE A 157 7.63 7.67 6.17
CA PHE A 157 8.99 7.84 6.69
C PHE A 157 10.00 8.14 5.57
N THR A 158 9.92 7.40 4.46
CA THR A 158 10.79 7.64 3.30
C THR A 158 10.60 9.05 2.72
N ARG A 159 9.38 9.59 2.73
CA ARG A 159 9.10 10.97 2.25
C ARG A 159 9.73 12.06 3.11
N ILE A 160 9.98 11.81 4.40
CA ILE A 160 10.66 12.79 5.28
C ILE A 160 12.09 13.04 4.78
N ASP A 161 12.82 11.99 4.45
CA ASP A 161 14.23 12.05 4.07
C ASP A 161 14.43 12.19 2.55
N GLY A 162 13.65 11.44 1.74
CA GLY A 162 13.81 11.40 0.29
C GLY A 162 12.49 11.28 -0.48
N PRO A 163 11.72 12.37 -0.68
CA PRO A 163 10.42 12.30 -1.36
C PRO A 163 10.51 11.79 -2.80
N LYS A 164 11.62 12.06 -3.51
CA LYS A 164 11.87 11.51 -4.85
C LYS A 164 12.07 9.99 -4.83
N ILE A 165 12.73 9.48 -3.77
CA ILE A 165 12.97 8.05 -3.63
C ILE A 165 11.66 7.34 -3.33
N ALA A 166 10.85 7.88 -2.42
CA ALA A 166 9.51 7.36 -2.15
C ALA A 166 8.67 7.29 -3.42
N MET A 167 8.70 8.35 -4.26
CA MET A 167 8.04 8.37 -5.56
C MET A 167 8.55 7.24 -6.48
N TRP A 168 9.87 7.05 -6.60
CA TRP A 168 10.42 5.99 -7.45
C TRP A 168 10.08 4.59 -6.93
N CYS A 169 10.15 4.36 -5.61
CA CYS A 169 9.74 3.08 -5.02
C CYS A 169 8.28 2.76 -5.31
N MET A 170 7.38 3.73 -5.15
CA MET A 170 5.96 3.60 -5.48
C MET A 170 5.74 3.35 -6.97
N THR A 171 6.46 4.05 -7.84
CA THR A 171 6.36 3.88 -9.30
C THR A 171 6.80 2.47 -9.71
N ILE A 172 7.93 1.98 -9.19
CA ILE A 172 8.43 0.64 -9.48
C ILE A 172 7.43 -0.43 -9.00
N SER A 173 6.91 -0.28 -7.77
CA SER A 173 5.88 -1.15 -7.20
C SER A 173 4.65 -1.21 -8.12
N THR A 174 4.15 -0.06 -8.56
CA THR A 174 3.01 0.06 -9.47
C THR A 174 3.26 -0.60 -10.83
N VAL A 175 4.43 -0.36 -11.43
CA VAL A 175 4.77 -0.96 -12.74
C VAL A 175 4.85 -2.48 -12.64
N ILE A 176 5.49 -3.00 -11.58
CA ILE A 176 5.58 -4.45 -11.35
C ILE A 176 4.17 -5.04 -11.18
N ASN A 177 3.32 -4.40 -10.39
CA ASN A 177 1.93 -4.85 -10.22
C ASN A 177 1.20 -4.91 -11.58
N ILE A 178 1.19 -3.84 -12.39
CA ILE A 178 0.52 -3.79 -13.69
C ILE A 178 1.01 -4.91 -14.62
N VAL A 179 2.32 -5.17 -14.65
CA VAL A 179 2.90 -6.25 -15.46
C VAL A 179 2.44 -7.62 -14.96
N LEU A 180 2.44 -7.82 -13.64
CA LEU A 180 2.01 -9.09 -13.04
C LEU A 180 0.50 -9.31 -13.19
N ASP A 181 -0.33 -8.26 -13.06
CA ASP A 181 -1.77 -8.33 -13.33
C ASP A 181 -2.04 -8.81 -14.75
N TYR A 182 -1.36 -8.23 -15.73
CA TYR A 182 -1.47 -8.68 -17.11
C TYR A 182 -1.10 -10.16 -17.25
N LEU A 183 0.02 -10.58 -16.68
CA LEU A 183 0.48 -11.97 -16.76
C LEU A 183 -0.48 -12.94 -16.06
N PHE A 184 -0.90 -12.63 -14.83
CA PHE A 184 -1.70 -13.54 -14.02
C PHE A 184 -3.16 -13.62 -14.49
N ILE A 185 -3.74 -12.51 -14.95
CA ILE A 185 -5.12 -12.48 -15.41
C ILE A 185 -5.24 -12.99 -16.84
N PHE A 186 -4.43 -12.50 -17.80
CA PHE A 186 -4.62 -12.79 -19.21
C PHE A 186 -3.80 -13.97 -19.72
N VAL A 187 -2.56 -14.18 -19.22
CA VAL A 187 -1.68 -15.24 -19.69
C VAL A 187 -1.89 -16.51 -18.88
N TYR A 188 -1.77 -16.44 -17.56
CA TYR A 188 -1.91 -17.60 -16.66
C TYR A 188 -3.35 -17.91 -16.27
N LYS A 189 -4.27 -16.97 -16.45
CA LYS A 189 -5.72 -17.10 -16.16
C LYS A 189 -6.01 -17.53 -14.72
N TRP A 190 -5.28 -16.94 -13.76
CA TRP A 190 -5.47 -17.21 -12.34
C TRP A 190 -6.69 -16.49 -11.73
N GLY A 191 -7.48 -15.76 -12.54
CA GLY A 191 -8.67 -15.08 -12.06
C GLY A 191 -8.39 -14.01 -10.99
N LEU A 192 -9.30 -13.88 -10.04
CA LEU A 192 -9.20 -12.90 -8.94
C LEU A 192 -8.02 -13.15 -8.00
N THR A 193 -7.67 -14.40 -7.77
CA THR A 193 -6.45 -14.76 -7.01
C THR A 193 -5.22 -14.17 -7.67
N GLY A 194 -5.15 -14.21 -9.01
CA GLY A 194 -4.05 -13.63 -9.77
C GLY A 194 -3.89 -12.13 -9.55
N ALA A 195 -5.00 -11.37 -9.59
CA ALA A 195 -5.00 -9.94 -9.31
C ALA A 195 -4.50 -9.63 -7.88
N ALA A 196 -5.04 -10.33 -6.87
CA ALA A 196 -4.64 -10.12 -5.48
C ALA A 196 -3.15 -10.45 -5.25
N VAL A 197 -2.64 -11.53 -5.86
CA VAL A 197 -1.22 -11.92 -5.77
C VAL A 197 -0.32 -10.91 -6.47
N ALA A 198 -0.70 -10.39 -7.63
CA ALA A 198 0.07 -9.38 -8.35
C ALA A 198 0.19 -8.09 -7.52
N THR A 199 -0.92 -7.64 -6.91
CA THR A 199 -0.95 -6.51 -5.98
C THR A 199 -0.02 -6.75 -4.80
N GLY A 200 -0.12 -7.91 -4.15
CA GLY A 200 0.71 -8.26 -3.01
C GLY A 200 2.20 -8.31 -3.33
N ILE A 201 2.60 -8.86 -4.47
CA ILE A 201 4.00 -8.86 -4.91
C ILE A 201 4.51 -7.43 -5.14
N GLY A 202 3.71 -6.58 -5.79
CA GLY A 202 4.03 -5.16 -5.98
C GLY A 202 4.28 -4.45 -4.64
N GLU A 203 3.43 -4.70 -3.64
CA GLU A 203 3.56 -4.13 -2.29
C GLU A 203 4.80 -4.64 -1.56
N ILE A 204 5.11 -5.94 -1.65
CA ILE A 204 6.32 -6.54 -1.07
C ILE A 204 7.57 -5.89 -1.67
N VAL A 205 7.63 -5.76 -3.01
CA VAL A 205 8.77 -5.10 -3.68
C VAL A 205 8.89 -3.65 -3.22
N GLY A 206 7.78 -2.92 -3.13
CA GLY A 206 7.77 -1.56 -2.59
C GLY A 206 8.32 -1.47 -1.17
N CYS A 207 7.90 -2.39 -0.27
CA CYS A 207 8.42 -2.49 1.09
C CYS A 207 9.93 -2.76 1.11
N ILE A 208 10.40 -3.72 0.32
CA ILE A 208 11.84 -4.07 0.25
C ILE A 208 12.66 -2.87 -0.20
N LEU A 209 12.22 -2.16 -1.25
CA LEU A 209 12.92 -0.99 -1.76
C LEU A 209 13.00 0.15 -0.72
N MET A 210 11.91 0.39 0.02
CA MET A 210 11.86 1.43 1.05
C MET A 210 12.70 1.07 2.28
N VAL A 211 12.63 -0.19 2.74
CA VAL A 211 13.46 -0.68 3.85
C VAL A 211 14.95 -0.66 3.49
N ALA A 212 15.31 -1.00 2.25
CA ALA A 212 16.69 -0.95 1.79
C ALA A 212 17.24 0.48 1.70
N TYR A 213 16.35 1.48 1.60
CA TYR A 213 16.75 2.89 1.60
C TYR A 213 16.89 3.47 3.00
N LEU A 214 15.98 3.15 3.93
CA LEU A 214 15.94 3.68 5.31
C LEU A 214 17.06 3.10 6.17
#